data_c91ec0f69c19962cea24e3f72c6bcb6e
#
_entry.id   c91ec0f69c19962cea24e3f72c6bcb6e
#
_cell.length_a   1.000
_cell.length_b   1.000
_cell.length_c   1.000
_cell.angle_alpha   90.00
_cell.angle_beta   90.00
_cell.angle_gamma   90.00
#
_symmetry.space_group_name_H-M   'P 1'
#
loop_
_entity.id
_entity.type
_entity.pdbx_description
1 polymer ?
#
loop_
_entity_poly.entity_id
_entity_poly.type
_entity_poly.pdbx_seq_one_letter_code
_entity_poly.pdbx_strand_id
1 'polypeptide(L)'
;DGSNVRALTPVTVSGLTTAATIAAGGSFSCAQMASNGVKCWGSNSAGQLGDNEPWFRSRPVDVVGLGSGVQSIASGEFHSCAVTASGAVKCWGNNNSGQIGDGSTLQRGTPVAVTGISSGAATVSTGANHSCSVSTSGAVKCWGANDLGQVGDGSHNQRLTPVPVVGLNSGIIKVDAGNFHSCARTTTGAPKCWGSNSDGQIGNGSVSLSFTSPVSVNNLASGIRDISGGEFHSCAIVSAGGVACWGRNDSAQLGDGSYNDSNVPVTLSFLDPVSVSISAGSTHSCVVGDREIFCWGTNNNGECGTGFPSSPIVNPVLLPDLRGNALAVSAGFRYACAIADGGQAFCWGNNGFGQLGDGSTSNRSRAVAVNGLDSGVSQISAGSYHSCALAQGGNVKCWGYNINGQLGIGIRNYRLPADVLDNPAFFYDGFEAPGP
;
A
#
# COMPACT_ATOMS: atom_id res chain seq x y z
N ASP A 1 4.58 5.83 31.09
CA ASP A 1 3.45 6.72 31.39
C ASP A 1 2.38 6.71 30.30
N GLY A 2 2.59 5.98 29.20
CA GLY A 2 1.67 5.91 28.05
C GLY A 2 1.80 7.06 27.06
N SER A 3 2.72 8.01 27.28
CA SER A 3 2.98 9.15 26.38
C SER A 3 4.22 8.96 25.49
N ASN A 4 4.34 9.76 24.43
CA ASN A 4 5.55 9.90 23.60
C ASN A 4 6.36 11.15 23.98
N VAL A 5 5.97 11.86 25.01
CA VAL A 5 6.66 13.08 25.42
C VAL A 5 7.91 12.68 26.20
N ARG A 6 9.06 13.24 25.81
CA ARG A 6 10.32 13.04 26.56
C ARG A 6 10.18 13.66 27.96
N ALA A 7 10.18 12.83 29.00
CA ALA A 7 10.23 13.27 30.36
C ALA A 7 11.70 13.51 30.78
N LEU A 8 12.00 14.69 31.33
CA LEU A 8 13.32 15.04 31.85
C LEU A 8 13.49 14.64 33.34
N THR A 9 12.40 14.27 33.99
CA THR A 9 12.36 13.75 35.37
C THR A 9 11.69 12.38 35.38
N PRO A 10 11.96 11.54 36.40
CA PRO A 10 11.30 10.23 36.52
C PRO A 10 9.78 10.37 36.55
N VAL A 11 9.08 9.54 35.72
CA VAL A 11 7.63 9.45 35.69
C VAL A 11 7.19 8.05 36.08
N THR A 12 5.99 7.94 36.65
CA THR A 12 5.39 6.65 37.01
C THR A 12 5.10 5.82 35.77
N VAL A 13 5.51 4.55 35.77
CA VAL A 13 5.17 3.60 34.74
C VAL A 13 3.79 3.05 35.02
N SER A 14 2.82 3.36 34.14
CA SER A 14 1.43 2.94 34.31
C SER A 14 1.32 1.41 34.27
N GLY A 15 0.55 0.82 35.21
CA GLY A 15 0.33 -0.63 35.27
C GLY A 15 1.43 -1.44 35.98
N LEU A 16 2.46 -0.79 36.53
CA LEU A 16 3.45 -1.44 37.40
C LEU A 16 3.21 -1.04 38.86
N THR A 17 2.62 -1.94 39.65
CA THR A 17 2.31 -1.69 41.05
C THR A 17 3.20 -2.45 42.03
N THR A 18 3.83 -3.54 41.62
CA THR A 18 4.59 -4.46 42.47
C THR A 18 5.82 -5.04 41.75
N ALA A 19 6.62 -4.17 41.10
CA ALA A 19 7.86 -4.60 40.44
C ALA A 19 8.92 -4.95 41.51
N ALA A 20 9.52 -6.13 41.39
CA ALA A 20 10.62 -6.58 42.23
C ALA A 20 11.98 -6.14 41.64
N THR A 21 12.17 -6.24 40.35
CA THR A 21 13.36 -5.80 39.62
C THR A 21 12.98 -5.17 38.29
N ILE A 22 13.87 -4.31 37.77
CA ILE A 22 13.73 -3.69 36.44
C ILE A 22 15.06 -3.83 35.71
N ALA A 23 14.95 -4.21 34.40
CA ALA A 23 16.06 -4.22 33.48
C ALA A 23 15.75 -3.31 32.30
N ALA A 24 16.73 -2.52 31.85
CA ALA A 24 16.62 -1.66 30.68
C ALA A 24 17.48 -2.21 29.54
N GLY A 25 16.87 -2.43 28.38
CA GLY A 25 17.56 -2.67 27.11
C GLY A 25 17.82 -1.38 26.34
N GLY A 26 18.38 -1.49 25.13
CA GLY A 26 18.72 -0.32 24.31
C GLY A 26 17.51 0.58 23.96
N SER A 27 16.33 0.01 23.75
CA SER A 27 15.11 0.74 23.36
C SER A 27 13.83 0.17 23.98
N PHE A 28 13.96 -0.72 24.95
CA PHE A 28 12.86 -1.31 25.70
C PHE A 28 13.26 -1.51 27.16
N SER A 29 12.29 -1.76 28.02
CA SER A 29 12.51 -2.07 29.45
C SER A 29 11.60 -3.20 29.87
N CYS A 30 12.06 -4.03 30.80
CA CYS A 30 11.29 -5.10 31.42
C CYS A 30 11.31 -5.00 32.93
N ALA A 31 10.24 -5.40 33.59
CA ALA A 31 10.14 -5.52 35.04
C ALA A 31 9.69 -6.93 35.42
N GLN A 32 10.37 -7.55 36.37
CA GLN A 32 9.88 -8.73 37.07
C GLN A 32 8.93 -8.28 38.17
N MET A 33 7.75 -8.84 38.19
CA MET A 33 6.74 -8.55 39.19
C MET A 33 6.96 -9.44 40.42
N ALA A 34 6.49 -9.00 41.59
CA ALA A 34 6.52 -9.80 42.80
C ALA A 34 5.77 -11.16 42.67
N SER A 35 4.89 -11.28 41.72
CA SER A 35 4.21 -12.53 41.33
C SER A 35 5.03 -13.45 40.42
N ASN A 36 6.31 -13.15 40.18
CA ASN A 36 7.22 -13.80 39.24
C ASN A 36 6.84 -13.64 37.75
N GLY A 37 5.79 -12.90 37.40
CA GLY A 37 5.48 -12.54 36.02
C GLY A 37 6.45 -11.46 35.51
N VAL A 38 6.65 -11.39 34.19
CA VAL A 38 7.48 -10.37 33.54
C VAL A 38 6.60 -9.45 32.68
N LYS A 39 6.81 -8.14 32.78
CA LYS A 39 6.17 -7.14 31.92
C LYS A 39 7.23 -6.33 31.19
N CYS A 40 7.09 -6.19 29.87
CA CYS A 40 8.00 -5.40 29.05
C CYS A 40 7.26 -4.27 28.32
N TRP A 41 7.97 -3.17 28.01
CA TRP A 41 7.45 -2.02 27.26
C TRP A 41 8.56 -1.30 26.51
N GLY A 42 8.22 -0.57 25.46
CA GLY A 42 9.14 0.13 24.57
C GLY A 42 9.09 -0.41 23.14
N SER A 43 10.23 -0.41 22.45
CA SER A 43 10.32 -0.94 21.09
C SER A 43 10.04 -2.44 21.05
N ASN A 44 9.31 -2.89 20.01
CA ASN A 44 9.04 -4.32 19.74
C ASN A 44 9.34 -4.70 18.28
N SER A 45 10.21 -3.95 17.63
CA SER A 45 10.53 -4.16 16.21
C SER A 45 11.18 -5.51 15.90
N ALA A 46 11.78 -6.14 16.91
CA ALA A 46 12.38 -7.47 16.82
C ALA A 46 11.69 -8.52 17.72
N GLY A 47 10.47 -8.23 18.22
CA GLY A 47 9.74 -9.12 19.14
C GLY A 47 10.31 -9.12 20.57
N GLN A 48 11.14 -8.13 20.92
CA GLN A 48 11.86 -8.08 22.20
C GLN A 48 10.98 -7.91 23.44
N LEU A 49 9.69 -7.65 23.28
CA LEU A 49 8.75 -7.59 24.40
C LEU A 49 8.20 -8.98 24.78
N GLY A 50 8.45 -10.02 23.96
CA GLY A 50 8.05 -11.41 24.24
C GLY A 50 6.54 -11.64 24.33
N ASP A 51 5.72 -10.75 23.78
CA ASP A 51 4.25 -10.83 23.80
C ASP A 51 3.68 -11.65 22.64
N ASN A 52 4.56 -12.32 21.87
CA ASN A 52 4.27 -13.16 20.70
C ASN A 52 3.45 -12.44 19.60
N GLU A 53 3.45 -11.11 19.60
CA GLU A 53 2.70 -10.30 18.65
C GLU A 53 3.69 -9.48 17.80
N PRO A 54 4.12 -9.99 16.64
CA PRO A 54 5.01 -9.26 15.77
C PRO A 54 4.32 -7.99 15.23
N TRP A 55 5.09 -6.94 15.00
CA TRP A 55 4.65 -5.69 14.37
C TRP A 55 4.26 -5.85 12.88
N PHE A 56 4.24 -7.08 12.40
CA PHE A 56 3.77 -7.48 11.07
C PHE A 56 2.94 -8.79 11.16
N ARG A 57 2.25 -9.12 10.08
CA ARG A 57 1.58 -10.40 9.90
C ARG A 57 2.07 -11.05 8.61
N SER A 58 2.64 -12.23 8.69
CA SER A 58 3.08 -13.01 7.54
C SER A 58 1.95 -13.83 6.88
N ARG A 59 0.74 -13.72 7.41
CA ARG A 59 -0.49 -14.34 6.87
C ARG A 59 -1.63 -13.34 6.90
N PRO A 60 -2.61 -13.46 5.99
CA PRO A 60 -3.81 -12.64 6.00
C PRO A 60 -4.57 -12.71 7.32
N VAL A 61 -4.97 -11.54 7.83
CA VAL A 61 -5.83 -11.38 9.01
C VAL A 61 -7.06 -10.55 8.65
N ASP A 62 -8.18 -10.84 9.31
CA ASP A 62 -9.42 -10.12 9.11
C ASP A 62 -9.30 -8.70 9.65
N VAL A 63 -9.78 -7.73 8.87
CA VAL A 63 -9.84 -6.32 9.26
C VAL A 63 -11.06 -6.10 10.16
N VAL A 64 -10.84 -5.49 11.33
CA VAL A 64 -11.91 -5.26 12.32
C VAL A 64 -13.06 -4.47 11.70
N GLY A 65 -14.28 -5.01 11.82
CA GLY A 65 -15.50 -4.38 11.33
C GLY A 65 -15.67 -4.31 9.80
N LEU A 66 -14.85 -5.07 9.04
CA LEU A 66 -14.95 -5.22 7.58
C LEU A 66 -14.99 -6.71 7.16
N GLY A 67 -15.66 -7.55 7.95
CA GLY A 67 -15.83 -8.99 7.66
C GLY A 67 -16.79 -9.27 6.50
N SER A 68 -17.54 -8.26 6.02
CA SER A 68 -18.47 -8.37 4.90
C SER A 68 -18.87 -6.99 4.36
N GLY A 69 -19.54 -6.96 3.20
CA GLY A 69 -20.16 -5.76 2.66
C GLY A 69 -19.19 -4.69 2.17
N VAL A 70 -17.96 -5.02 1.83
CA VAL A 70 -17.01 -4.14 1.15
C VAL A 70 -17.04 -4.42 -0.36
N GLN A 71 -16.95 -3.37 -1.17
CA GLN A 71 -16.95 -3.45 -2.63
C GLN A 71 -15.64 -2.98 -3.28
N SER A 72 -14.80 -2.23 -2.56
CA SER A 72 -13.50 -1.77 -3.08
C SER A 72 -12.52 -1.56 -1.94
N ILE A 73 -11.25 -1.84 -2.17
CA ILE A 73 -10.14 -1.62 -1.24
C ILE A 73 -8.97 -0.93 -1.95
N ALA A 74 -8.17 -0.22 -1.18
CA ALA A 74 -6.88 0.32 -1.62
C ALA A 74 -5.87 0.30 -0.46
N SER A 75 -4.62 0.01 -0.78
CA SER A 75 -3.49 0.01 0.16
C SER A 75 -2.42 0.99 -0.33
N GLY A 76 -2.12 2.01 0.49
CA GLY A 76 -1.08 3.00 0.26
C GLY A 76 0.25 2.61 0.91
N GLU A 77 1.08 3.61 1.24
CA GLU A 77 2.36 3.33 1.88
C GLU A 77 2.17 2.79 3.31
N PHE A 78 1.41 3.52 4.15
CA PHE A 78 1.20 3.17 5.56
C PHE A 78 -0.27 3.30 6.00
N HIS A 79 -1.20 3.36 5.06
CA HIS A 79 -2.63 3.40 5.35
C HIS A 79 -3.42 2.59 4.34
N SER A 80 -4.65 2.26 4.67
CA SER A 80 -5.56 1.52 3.82
C SER A 80 -6.94 2.15 3.86
N CYS A 81 -7.70 1.99 2.78
CA CYS A 81 -9.09 2.44 2.68
C CYS A 81 -9.98 1.37 2.07
N ALA A 82 -11.26 1.42 2.38
CA ALA A 82 -12.29 0.56 1.83
C ALA A 82 -13.57 1.35 1.53
N VAL A 83 -14.28 0.95 0.48
CA VAL A 83 -15.64 1.42 0.19
C VAL A 83 -16.61 0.31 0.54
N THR A 84 -17.58 0.60 1.39
CA THR A 84 -18.65 -0.33 1.77
C THR A 84 -19.71 -0.44 0.69
N ALA A 85 -20.57 -1.46 0.74
CA ALA A 85 -21.69 -1.64 -0.19
C ALA A 85 -22.68 -0.46 -0.21
N SER A 86 -22.76 0.34 0.88
CA SER A 86 -23.53 1.59 0.90
C SER A 86 -22.82 2.76 0.23
N GLY A 87 -21.57 2.58 -0.21
CA GLY A 87 -20.70 3.64 -0.74
C GLY A 87 -20.10 4.55 0.33
N ALA A 88 -20.09 4.14 1.61
CA ALA A 88 -19.32 4.82 2.64
C ALA A 88 -17.84 4.47 2.53
N VAL A 89 -16.95 5.46 2.73
CA VAL A 89 -15.50 5.24 2.78
C VAL A 89 -15.05 5.12 4.22
N LYS A 90 -14.23 4.11 4.49
CA LYS A 90 -13.52 3.92 5.76
C LYS A 90 -12.02 3.80 5.50
N CYS A 91 -11.20 4.47 6.30
CA CYS A 91 -9.73 4.39 6.20
C CYS A 91 -9.09 4.08 7.57
N TRP A 92 -7.87 3.53 7.56
CA TRP A 92 -7.11 3.19 8.76
C TRP A 92 -5.60 3.17 8.46
N GLY A 93 -4.77 3.22 9.49
CA GLY A 93 -3.33 3.28 9.41
C GLY A 93 -2.77 4.64 9.82
N ASN A 94 -1.67 5.05 9.17
CA ASN A 94 -1.01 6.35 9.37
C ASN A 94 -1.94 7.51 9.00
N ASN A 95 -1.89 8.59 9.80
CA ASN A 95 -2.70 9.80 9.58
C ASN A 95 -1.93 11.11 9.81
N ASN A 96 -0.61 11.09 9.82
CA ASN A 96 0.21 12.27 10.11
C ASN A 96 -0.07 13.43 9.13
N SER A 97 -0.51 13.10 7.91
CA SER A 97 -0.88 14.05 6.86
C SER A 97 -2.39 14.16 6.63
N GLY A 98 -3.23 13.62 7.52
CA GLY A 98 -4.69 13.62 7.33
C GLY A 98 -5.19 12.66 6.26
N GLN A 99 -4.38 11.68 5.83
CA GLN A 99 -4.71 10.73 4.76
C GLN A 99 -5.88 9.79 5.10
N ILE A 100 -6.28 9.69 6.35
CA ILE A 100 -7.49 8.99 6.79
C ILE A 100 -8.77 9.80 6.47
N GLY A 101 -8.69 11.14 6.48
CA GLY A 101 -9.82 11.99 6.10
C GLY A 101 -10.89 12.14 7.17
N ASP A 102 -10.59 11.86 8.44
CA ASP A 102 -11.52 11.94 9.57
C ASP A 102 -11.54 13.31 10.26
N GLY A 103 -10.83 14.31 9.72
CA GLY A 103 -10.68 15.65 10.28
C GLY A 103 -9.56 15.76 11.31
N SER A 104 -8.77 14.71 11.50
CA SER A 104 -7.64 14.67 12.45
C SER A 104 -6.33 14.30 11.78
N THR A 105 -5.25 14.32 12.57
CA THR A 105 -3.95 13.73 12.21
C THR A 105 -3.61 12.53 13.11
N LEU A 106 -4.61 11.99 13.82
CA LEU A 106 -4.41 10.87 14.72
C LEU A 106 -4.39 9.54 13.94
N GLN A 107 -3.38 8.76 14.16
CA GLN A 107 -3.25 7.40 13.61
C GLN A 107 -4.44 6.53 14.03
N ARG A 108 -4.94 5.70 13.10
CA ARG A 108 -6.10 4.83 13.31
C ARG A 108 -5.73 3.36 13.10
N GLY A 109 -5.70 2.60 14.16
CA GLY A 109 -5.39 1.17 14.10
C GLY A 109 -6.55 0.29 13.61
N THR A 110 -7.75 0.85 13.50
CA THR A 110 -8.96 0.19 13.00
C THR A 110 -9.70 1.13 12.05
N PRO A 111 -10.52 0.59 11.12
CA PRO A 111 -11.26 1.39 10.16
C PRO A 111 -12.17 2.44 10.81
N VAL A 112 -12.00 3.71 10.42
CA VAL A 112 -12.86 4.82 10.81
C VAL A 112 -13.53 5.45 9.59
N ALA A 113 -14.69 6.09 9.78
CA ALA A 113 -15.41 6.76 8.70
C ALA A 113 -14.64 7.98 8.20
N VAL A 114 -14.58 8.15 6.88
CA VAL A 114 -14.09 9.37 6.22
C VAL A 114 -15.17 10.44 6.28
N THR A 115 -14.81 11.64 6.76
CA THR A 115 -15.74 12.74 6.92
C THR A 115 -16.36 13.17 5.58
N GLY A 116 -17.67 13.26 5.51
CA GLY A 116 -18.39 13.73 4.32
C GLY A 116 -18.46 12.72 3.15
N ILE A 117 -18.13 11.44 3.40
CA ILE A 117 -18.34 10.33 2.43
C ILE A 117 -19.02 9.14 3.15
N SER A 118 -20.27 9.33 3.57
CA SER A 118 -21.09 8.30 4.22
C SER A 118 -21.83 7.39 3.23
N SER A 119 -21.84 7.74 1.94
CA SER A 119 -22.46 6.99 0.86
C SER A 119 -21.98 7.49 -0.50
N GLY A 120 -22.32 6.76 -1.58
CA GLY A 120 -22.16 7.22 -2.97
C GLY A 120 -20.73 7.14 -3.53
N ALA A 121 -19.73 6.68 -2.80
CA ALA A 121 -18.44 6.35 -3.38
C ALA A 121 -18.54 5.03 -4.17
N ALA A 122 -17.92 5.02 -5.35
CA ALA A 122 -17.75 3.81 -6.17
C ALA A 122 -16.41 3.13 -5.90
N THR A 123 -15.32 3.93 -5.85
CA THR A 123 -13.96 3.44 -5.63
C THR A 123 -13.17 4.39 -4.73
N VAL A 124 -12.11 3.87 -4.17
CA VAL A 124 -11.09 4.61 -3.43
C VAL A 124 -9.70 4.21 -3.94
N SER A 125 -8.76 5.14 -3.91
CA SER A 125 -7.34 4.92 -4.21
C SER A 125 -6.48 5.66 -3.19
N THR A 126 -5.31 5.10 -2.87
CA THR A 126 -4.42 5.57 -1.81
C THR A 126 -2.99 5.67 -2.32
N GLY A 127 -2.38 6.84 -2.18
CA GLY A 127 -0.96 7.09 -2.45
C GLY A 127 -0.09 6.90 -1.21
N ALA A 128 1.07 7.57 -1.15
CA ALA A 128 1.92 7.51 0.04
C ALA A 128 1.23 8.16 1.25
N ASN A 129 0.80 9.42 1.12
CA ASN A 129 0.23 10.20 2.22
C ASN A 129 -1.02 10.98 1.80
N HIS A 130 -1.72 10.55 0.75
CA HIS A 130 -3.00 11.12 0.32
C HIS A 130 -3.93 10.01 -0.16
N SER A 131 -5.20 10.33 -0.25
CA SER A 131 -6.26 9.42 -0.69
C SER A 131 -7.21 10.13 -1.62
N CYS A 132 -7.79 9.41 -2.55
CA CYS A 132 -8.79 9.90 -3.49
C CYS A 132 -9.98 8.95 -3.59
N SER A 133 -11.16 9.44 -3.88
CA SER A 133 -12.36 8.64 -4.16
C SER A 133 -13.09 9.16 -5.38
N VAL A 134 -13.70 8.24 -6.13
CA VAL A 134 -14.64 8.55 -7.22
C VAL A 134 -16.03 8.19 -6.76
N SER A 135 -16.99 9.11 -6.91
CA SER A 135 -18.39 8.84 -6.63
C SER A 135 -19.05 8.05 -7.78
N THR A 136 -20.23 7.49 -7.54
CA THR A 136 -21.05 6.83 -8.58
C THR A 136 -21.49 7.80 -9.68
N SER A 137 -21.47 9.13 -9.42
CA SER A 137 -21.70 10.17 -10.43
C SER A 137 -20.44 10.60 -11.18
N GLY A 138 -19.27 10.04 -10.84
CA GLY A 138 -18.00 10.35 -11.46
C GLY A 138 -17.34 11.63 -10.93
N ALA A 139 -17.74 12.14 -9.76
CA ALA A 139 -17.04 13.23 -9.09
C ALA A 139 -15.85 12.72 -8.28
N VAL A 140 -14.75 13.45 -8.28
CA VAL A 140 -13.51 13.09 -7.55
C VAL A 140 -13.34 14.00 -6.33
N LYS A 141 -13.04 13.38 -5.19
CA LYS A 141 -12.56 14.06 -3.98
C LYS A 141 -11.24 13.45 -3.54
N CYS A 142 -10.29 14.30 -3.11
CA CYS A 142 -9.01 13.85 -2.55
C CYS A 142 -8.75 14.53 -1.20
N TRP A 143 -7.87 13.96 -0.39
CA TRP A 143 -7.48 14.45 0.94
C TRP A 143 -6.11 13.90 1.34
N GLY A 144 -5.51 14.47 2.40
CA GLY A 144 -4.20 14.09 2.90
C GLY A 144 -3.14 15.15 2.61
N ALA A 145 -1.88 14.70 2.43
CA ALA A 145 -0.75 15.55 2.04
C ALA A 145 -1.00 16.25 0.70
N ASN A 146 -0.58 17.50 0.60
CA ASN A 146 -0.79 18.32 -0.60
C ASN A 146 0.39 19.24 -0.94
N ASP A 147 1.57 19.03 -0.35
CA ASP A 147 2.75 19.88 -0.56
C ASP A 147 3.18 19.94 -2.04
N LEU A 148 2.87 18.89 -2.80
CA LEU A 148 3.13 18.78 -4.23
C LEU A 148 1.86 18.94 -5.09
N GLY A 149 0.74 19.40 -4.50
CA GLY A 149 -0.52 19.57 -5.21
C GLY A 149 -1.28 18.26 -5.51
N GLN A 150 -0.91 17.13 -4.90
CA GLN A 150 -1.45 15.80 -5.18
C GLN A 150 -2.94 15.63 -4.84
N VAL A 151 -3.51 16.52 -4.02
CA VAL A 151 -4.96 16.60 -3.76
C VAL A 151 -5.73 17.20 -4.95
N GLY A 152 -5.11 18.10 -5.74
CA GLY A 152 -5.69 18.63 -6.97
C GLY A 152 -6.77 19.70 -6.78
N ASP A 153 -6.81 20.36 -5.63
CA ASP A 153 -7.81 21.38 -5.26
C ASP A 153 -7.40 22.82 -5.63
N GLY A 154 -6.31 22.98 -6.39
CA GLY A 154 -5.75 24.28 -6.78
C GLY A 154 -4.81 24.89 -5.74
N SER A 155 -4.47 24.17 -4.67
CA SER A 155 -3.62 24.63 -3.59
C SER A 155 -2.49 23.66 -3.26
N HIS A 156 -1.60 24.07 -2.35
CA HIS A 156 -0.61 23.20 -1.70
C HIS A 156 -0.97 22.91 -0.22
N ASN A 157 -2.19 23.24 0.20
CA ASN A 157 -2.59 23.06 1.59
C ASN A 157 -3.01 21.62 1.87
N GLN A 158 -2.45 21.02 2.91
CA GLN A 158 -2.88 19.73 3.44
C GLN A 158 -4.39 19.72 3.72
N ARG A 159 -5.06 18.60 3.43
CA ARG A 159 -6.50 18.44 3.62
C ARG A 159 -6.80 17.29 4.58
N LEU A 160 -7.31 17.61 5.75
CA LEU A 160 -7.68 16.61 6.77
C LEU A 160 -9.03 15.94 6.48
N THR A 161 -9.80 16.48 5.53
CA THR A 161 -11.09 15.97 5.07
C THR A 161 -11.18 16.05 3.55
N PRO A 162 -12.00 15.20 2.89
CA PRO A 162 -12.15 15.19 1.44
C PRO A 162 -12.59 16.52 0.84
N VAL A 163 -11.84 17.00 -0.16
CA VAL A 163 -12.18 18.21 -0.95
C VAL A 163 -12.36 17.85 -2.42
N PRO A 164 -13.21 18.59 -3.18
CA PRO A 164 -13.37 18.39 -4.61
C PRO A 164 -12.07 18.66 -5.37
N VAL A 165 -11.77 17.81 -6.36
CA VAL A 165 -10.68 18.04 -7.32
C VAL A 165 -11.15 19.02 -8.41
N VAL A 166 -10.32 20.03 -8.72
CA VAL A 166 -10.66 21.08 -9.70
C VAL A 166 -11.03 20.48 -11.05
N GLY A 167 -12.21 20.80 -11.56
CA GLY A 167 -12.68 20.39 -12.89
C GLY A 167 -13.05 18.91 -13.03
N LEU A 168 -13.06 18.12 -11.92
CA LEU A 168 -13.46 16.71 -11.94
C LEU A 168 -14.74 16.45 -11.13
N ASN A 169 -15.79 17.23 -11.38
CA ASN A 169 -17.07 17.13 -10.68
C ASN A 169 -18.00 16.02 -11.22
N SER A 170 -17.64 15.42 -12.37
CA SER A 170 -18.37 14.32 -13.01
C SER A 170 -17.53 13.69 -14.12
N GLY A 171 -18.00 12.55 -14.68
CA GLY A 171 -17.40 11.95 -15.86
C GLY A 171 -16.06 11.26 -15.64
N ILE A 172 -15.68 10.98 -14.39
CA ILE A 172 -14.49 10.19 -14.06
C ILE A 172 -14.92 8.77 -13.70
N ILE A 173 -14.21 7.79 -14.27
CA ILE A 173 -14.46 6.35 -14.04
C ILE A 173 -13.47 5.79 -13.02
N LYS A 174 -12.21 6.26 -13.08
CA LYS A 174 -11.12 5.79 -12.20
C LYS A 174 -10.26 6.98 -11.78
N VAL A 175 -9.84 6.98 -10.52
CA VAL A 175 -8.69 7.75 -10.02
C VAL A 175 -7.66 6.76 -9.51
N ASP A 176 -6.40 7.03 -9.76
CA ASP A 176 -5.28 6.29 -9.20
C ASP A 176 -4.31 7.26 -8.55
N ALA A 177 -4.06 7.04 -7.26
CA ALA A 177 -3.15 7.84 -6.47
C ALA A 177 -1.80 7.12 -6.44
N GLY A 178 -0.82 7.66 -7.16
CA GLY A 178 0.57 7.28 -7.02
C GLY A 178 1.15 7.80 -5.70
N ASN A 179 2.46 7.65 -5.46
CA ASN A 179 3.01 8.10 -4.18
C ASN A 179 2.90 9.62 -4.00
N PHE A 180 3.20 10.40 -5.03
CA PHE A 180 3.27 11.86 -4.95
C PHE A 180 2.45 12.59 -6.02
N HIS A 181 1.71 11.87 -6.85
CA HIS A 181 0.86 12.42 -7.89
C HIS A 181 -0.43 11.59 -7.98
N SER A 182 -1.40 12.09 -8.71
CA SER A 182 -2.67 11.41 -8.93
C SER A 182 -3.03 11.46 -10.42
N CYS A 183 -3.64 10.42 -10.92
CA CYS A 183 -4.14 10.34 -12.30
C CYS A 183 -5.59 9.90 -12.32
N ALA A 184 -6.37 10.41 -13.26
CA ALA A 184 -7.77 10.07 -13.46
C ALA A 184 -8.03 9.69 -14.91
N ARG A 185 -8.96 8.75 -15.12
CA ARG A 185 -9.50 8.37 -16.41
C ARG A 185 -10.94 8.86 -16.55
N THR A 186 -11.19 9.63 -17.61
CA THR A 186 -12.54 10.08 -17.94
C THR A 186 -13.38 8.97 -18.61
N THR A 187 -14.69 9.18 -18.74
CA THR A 187 -15.60 8.29 -19.48
C THR A 187 -15.23 8.14 -20.97
N THR A 188 -14.58 9.16 -21.55
CA THR A 188 -14.05 9.10 -22.93
C THR A 188 -12.70 8.41 -23.04
N GLY A 189 -12.10 8.02 -21.91
CA GLY A 189 -10.75 7.46 -21.84
C GLY A 189 -9.65 8.50 -21.99
N ALA A 190 -9.90 9.79 -21.69
CA ALA A 190 -8.85 10.80 -21.61
C ALA A 190 -8.19 10.77 -20.23
N PRO A 191 -6.86 10.62 -20.11
CA PRO A 191 -6.16 10.73 -18.86
C PRO A 191 -5.93 12.18 -18.44
N LYS A 192 -6.03 12.44 -17.14
CA LYS A 192 -5.66 13.70 -16.49
C LYS A 192 -4.82 13.39 -15.27
N CYS A 193 -3.66 14.03 -15.11
CA CYS A 193 -2.79 13.84 -13.97
C CYS A 193 -2.48 15.16 -13.26
N TRP A 194 -2.13 15.12 -11.97
CA TRP A 194 -1.77 16.27 -11.15
C TRP A 194 -0.90 15.81 -9.96
N GLY A 195 -0.26 16.77 -9.28
CA GLY A 195 0.69 16.48 -8.20
C GLY A 195 2.14 16.68 -8.67
N SER A 196 3.07 15.92 -8.10
CA SER A 196 4.50 15.96 -8.44
C SER A 196 4.76 15.74 -9.92
N ASN A 197 5.71 16.50 -10.50
CA ASN A 197 6.13 16.38 -11.90
C ASN A 197 7.65 16.60 -12.09
N SER A 198 8.46 16.41 -11.04
CA SER A 198 9.91 16.57 -11.11
C SER A 198 10.58 15.61 -12.09
N ASP A 199 9.97 14.46 -12.32
CA ASP A 199 10.45 13.40 -13.21
C ASP A 199 9.60 13.28 -14.49
N GLY A 200 8.65 14.20 -14.71
CA GLY A 200 7.75 14.16 -15.88
C GLY A 200 6.57 13.18 -15.71
N GLN A 201 6.28 12.71 -14.49
CA GLN A 201 5.25 11.69 -14.20
C GLN A 201 3.81 12.14 -14.52
N ILE A 202 3.58 13.43 -14.77
CA ILE A 202 2.30 13.97 -15.26
C ILE A 202 2.10 13.69 -16.77
N GLY A 203 3.19 13.61 -17.55
CA GLY A 203 3.12 13.24 -18.97
C GLY A 203 2.64 14.35 -19.89
N ASN A 204 2.68 15.59 -19.48
CA ASN A 204 2.19 16.76 -20.25
C ASN A 204 3.24 17.44 -21.12
N GLY A 205 4.42 16.83 -21.30
CA GLY A 205 5.54 17.36 -22.08
C GLY A 205 6.40 18.37 -21.34
N SER A 206 6.15 18.60 -20.06
CA SER A 206 6.97 19.47 -19.20
C SER A 206 7.61 18.70 -18.05
N VAL A 207 8.68 19.26 -17.50
CA VAL A 207 9.23 18.90 -16.19
C VAL A 207 9.12 20.14 -15.32
N SER A 208 8.40 20.04 -14.21
CA SER A 208 8.16 21.13 -13.26
C SER A 208 8.03 20.53 -11.85
N LEU A 209 8.06 21.35 -10.81
CA LEU A 209 7.95 20.81 -9.46
C LEU A 209 6.61 20.07 -9.26
N SER A 210 5.49 20.69 -9.67
CA SER A 210 4.16 20.09 -9.45
C SER A 210 3.05 20.83 -10.24
N PHE A 211 1.86 20.18 -10.25
CA PHE A 211 0.59 20.76 -10.72
C PHE A 211 -0.46 20.61 -9.62
N THR A 212 -1.04 21.73 -9.19
CA THR A 212 -2.07 21.75 -8.13
C THR A 212 -3.48 21.41 -8.62
N SER A 213 -3.65 21.25 -9.93
CA SER A 213 -4.92 20.91 -10.57
C SER A 213 -4.70 19.97 -11.76
N PRO A 214 -5.71 19.14 -12.14
CA PRO A 214 -5.59 18.19 -13.23
C PRO A 214 -5.23 18.81 -14.58
N VAL A 215 -4.20 18.28 -15.22
CA VAL A 215 -3.81 18.60 -16.60
C VAL A 215 -3.89 17.38 -17.50
N SER A 216 -4.07 17.61 -18.81
CA SER A 216 -4.15 16.52 -19.80
C SER A 216 -2.78 15.92 -20.05
N VAL A 217 -2.73 14.60 -20.23
CA VAL A 217 -1.53 13.87 -20.66
C VAL A 217 -1.37 14.04 -22.17
N ASN A 218 -0.16 14.37 -22.64
CA ASN A 218 0.13 14.56 -24.07
C ASN A 218 -0.04 13.24 -24.85
N ASN A 219 -0.45 13.37 -26.10
CA ASN A 219 -0.62 12.25 -27.06
C ASN A 219 -1.64 11.17 -26.64
N LEU A 220 -2.40 11.36 -25.56
CA LEU A 220 -3.43 10.47 -25.06
C LEU A 220 -4.76 11.22 -24.86
N ALA A 221 -5.33 11.74 -25.94
CA ALA A 221 -6.55 12.57 -25.86
C ALA A 221 -7.82 11.76 -25.50
N SER A 222 -7.82 10.45 -25.75
CA SER A 222 -8.97 9.55 -25.48
C SER A 222 -8.54 8.09 -25.55
N GLY A 223 -9.46 7.18 -25.19
CA GLY A 223 -9.35 5.74 -25.49
C GLY A 223 -8.41 4.96 -24.58
N ILE A 224 -7.86 5.50 -23.49
CA ILE A 224 -7.18 4.63 -22.53
C ILE A 224 -8.22 3.74 -21.81
N ARG A 225 -7.85 2.49 -21.53
CA ARG A 225 -8.69 1.52 -20.81
C ARG A 225 -8.40 1.47 -19.34
N ASP A 226 -7.14 1.71 -18.95
CA ASP A 226 -6.71 1.74 -17.56
C ASP A 226 -5.55 2.72 -17.37
N ILE A 227 -5.31 3.16 -16.12
CA ILE A 227 -4.23 4.05 -15.74
C ILE A 227 -3.75 3.68 -14.33
N SER A 228 -2.45 3.75 -14.12
CA SER A 228 -1.84 3.54 -12.80
C SER A 228 -0.68 4.51 -12.57
N GLY A 229 -0.65 5.10 -11.37
CA GLY A 229 0.43 5.92 -10.86
C GLY A 229 1.36 5.13 -9.95
N GLY A 230 2.66 5.13 -10.25
CA GLY A 230 3.68 4.58 -9.39
C GLY A 230 4.26 5.62 -8.43
N GLU A 231 5.53 5.44 -8.01
CA GLU A 231 6.18 6.43 -7.14
C GLU A 231 6.53 7.71 -7.93
N PHE A 232 7.24 7.56 -9.06
CA PHE A 232 7.73 8.65 -9.91
C PHE A 232 7.44 8.44 -11.41
N HIS A 233 6.57 7.50 -11.74
CA HIS A 233 6.17 7.21 -13.12
C HIS A 233 4.68 6.88 -13.18
N SER A 234 4.14 6.89 -14.36
CA SER A 234 2.74 6.52 -14.65
C SER A 234 2.69 5.61 -15.85
N CYS A 235 1.71 4.72 -15.88
CA CYS A 235 1.44 3.83 -17.01
C CYS A 235 -0.05 3.79 -17.34
N ALA A 236 -0.39 3.56 -18.62
CA ALA A 236 -1.76 3.40 -19.08
C ALA A 236 -1.87 2.28 -20.11
N ILE A 237 -3.01 1.61 -20.13
CA ILE A 237 -3.41 0.72 -21.23
C ILE A 237 -4.11 1.58 -22.27
N VAL A 238 -3.58 1.62 -23.50
CA VAL A 238 -4.19 2.36 -24.61
C VAL A 238 -5.23 1.50 -25.35
N SER A 239 -6.14 2.13 -26.10
CA SER A 239 -7.30 1.45 -26.73
C SER A 239 -6.95 0.31 -27.69
N ALA A 240 -5.76 0.34 -28.29
CA ALA A 240 -5.24 -0.74 -29.13
C ALA A 240 -4.73 -1.96 -28.32
N GLY A 241 -4.82 -1.89 -26.97
CA GLY A 241 -4.34 -2.94 -26.05
C GLY A 241 -2.87 -2.84 -25.66
N GLY A 242 -2.11 -1.91 -26.27
CA GLY A 242 -0.73 -1.62 -25.89
C GLY A 242 -0.63 -0.89 -24.56
N VAL A 243 0.57 -0.76 -24.04
CA VAL A 243 0.90 -0.01 -22.82
C VAL A 243 1.71 1.22 -23.16
N ALA A 244 1.44 2.32 -22.50
CA ALA A 244 2.26 3.53 -22.55
C ALA A 244 2.64 3.94 -21.13
N CYS A 245 3.94 4.20 -20.88
CA CYS A 245 4.45 4.65 -19.60
C CYS A 245 5.22 5.97 -19.76
N TRP A 246 5.33 6.77 -18.69
CA TRP A 246 6.05 8.04 -18.66
C TRP A 246 6.46 8.40 -17.24
N GLY A 247 7.41 9.32 -17.10
CA GLY A 247 8.03 9.73 -15.86
C GLY A 247 9.46 9.20 -15.76
N ARG A 248 9.88 8.91 -14.54
CA ARG A 248 11.22 8.42 -14.20
C ARG A 248 11.51 7.04 -14.78
N ASN A 249 12.76 6.82 -15.23
CA ASN A 249 13.18 5.55 -15.86
C ASN A 249 14.56 5.04 -15.46
N ASP A 250 15.21 5.61 -14.44
CA ASP A 250 16.54 5.18 -14.00
C ASP A 250 16.63 3.72 -13.53
N SER A 251 15.50 3.11 -13.29
CA SER A 251 15.34 1.68 -12.94
C SER A 251 14.65 0.89 -14.05
N ALA A 252 14.55 1.44 -15.26
CA ALA A 252 13.86 0.86 -16.42
C ALA A 252 12.34 0.62 -16.20
N GLN A 253 11.71 1.40 -15.31
CA GLN A 253 10.29 1.24 -14.96
C GLN A 253 9.32 1.62 -16.08
N LEU A 254 9.78 2.29 -17.14
CA LEU A 254 8.99 2.56 -18.33
C LEU A 254 8.93 1.35 -19.30
N GLY A 255 9.93 0.44 -19.27
CA GLY A 255 9.94 -0.79 -20.06
C GLY A 255 10.18 -0.61 -21.55
N ASP A 256 10.74 0.53 -21.96
CA ASP A 256 10.97 0.92 -23.36
C ASP A 256 12.32 0.50 -23.92
N GLY A 257 13.08 -0.31 -23.17
CA GLY A 257 14.43 -0.76 -23.53
C GLY A 257 15.52 0.24 -23.14
N SER A 258 15.19 1.33 -22.44
CA SER A 258 16.10 2.39 -22.05
C SER A 258 16.12 2.62 -20.54
N TYR A 259 16.98 3.55 -20.09
CA TYR A 259 17.00 4.12 -18.73
C TYR A 259 16.72 5.63 -18.75
N ASN A 260 16.20 6.16 -19.87
CA ASN A 260 15.94 7.60 -20.01
C ASN A 260 14.55 7.93 -19.50
N ASP A 261 14.43 8.96 -18.68
CA ASP A 261 13.16 9.54 -18.25
C ASP A 261 12.36 10.07 -19.46
N SER A 262 11.04 10.03 -19.36
CA SER A 262 10.19 10.62 -20.40
C SER A 262 9.06 11.45 -19.78
N ASN A 263 8.96 12.70 -20.16
CA ASN A 263 7.88 13.61 -19.75
C ASN A 263 6.63 13.52 -20.66
N VAL A 264 6.62 12.56 -21.58
CA VAL A 264 5.48 12.20 -22.43
C VAL A 264 5.34 10.69 -22.49
N PRO A 265 4.12 10.14 -22.77
CA PRO A 265 3.92 8.70 -22.91
C PRO A 265 4.83 8.08 -23.96
N VAL A 266 5.58 7.03 -23.61
CA VAL A 266 6.31 6.14 -24.51
C VAL A 266 5.56 4.83 -24.63
N THR A 267 5.29 4.39 -25.86
CA THR A 267 4.47 3.19 -26.14
C THR A 267 5.36 1.95 -26.21
N LEU A 268 4.97 0.88 -25.52
CA LEU A 268 5.62 -0.42 -25.56
C LEU A 268 5.04 -1.23 -26.74
N SER A 269 5.89 -1.59 -27.71
CA SER A 269 5.46 -2.08 -29.02
C SER A 269 5.26 -3.60 -29.12
N PHE A 270 5.48 -4.37 -28.05
CA PHE A 270 5.49 -5.84 -28.10
C PHE A 270 4.54 -6.51 -27.10
N LEU A 271 3.65 -5.76 -26.47
CA LEU A 271 2.54 -6.31 -25.70
C LEU A 271 1.33 -6.46 -26.61
N ASP A 272 0.76 -7.66 -26.63
CA ASP A 272 -0.41 -8.03 -27.43
C ASP A 272 -1.64 -7.14 -27.06
N PRO A 273 -2.54 -6.83 -27.99
CA PRO A 273 -3.63 -5.86 -27.84
C PRO A 273 -4.71 -6.17 -26.77
N VAL A 274 -4.54 -7.18 -25.92
CA VAL A 274 -5.55 -7.62 -24.94
C VAL A 274 -5.16 -7.31 -23.49
N SER A 275 -4.36 -6.26 -23.24
CA SER A 275 -4.05 -5.84 -21.86
C SER A 275 -5.31 -5.38 -21.11
N VAL A 276 -5.52 -5.88 -19.89
CA VAL A 276 -6.74 -5.67 -19.08
C VAL A 276 -6.51 -5.01 -17.74
N SER A 277 -5.28 -5.10 -17.18
CA SER A 277 -4.92 -4.51 -15.88
C SER A 277 -3.46 -4.08 -15.92
N ILE A 278 -3.17 -2.85 -15.49
CA ILE A 278 -1.81 -2.29 -15.35
C ILE A 278 -1.61 -1.83 -13.92
N SER A 279 -0.42 -2.07 -13.37
CA SER A 279 -0.04 -1.55 -12.07
C SER A 279 1.41 -1.09 -12.07
N ALA A 280 1.61 0.16 -11.70
CA ALA A 280 2.91 0.78 -11.51
C ALA A 280 3.25 0.73 -10.01
N GLY A 281 4.36 0.09 -9.67
CA GLY A 281 4.91 0.06 -8.32
C GLY A 281 5.85 1.23 -8.06
N SER A 282 6.81 1.07 -7.14
CA SER A 282 7.80 2.13 -6.88
C SER A 282 8.76 2.29 -8.07
N THR A 283 9.46 1.22 -8.44
CA THR A 283 10.50 1.21 -9.50
C THR A 283 10.34 0.02 -10.45
N HIS A 284 9.17 -0.57 -10.52
CA HIS A 284 8.81 -1.64 -11.45
C HIS A 284 7.35 -1.48 -11.87
N SER A 285 6.99 -2.12 -12.94
CA SER A 285 5.62 -2.10 -13.50
C SER A 285 5.22 -3.50 -13.93
N CYS A 286 3.93 -3.81 -13.81
CA CYS A 286 3.37 -5.08 -14.25
C CYS A 286 2.06 -4.86 -15.00
N VAL A 287 1.78 -5.71 -15.99
CA VAL A 287 0.55 -5.70 -16.78
C VAL A 287 0.02 -7.13 -16.94
N VAL A 288 -1.30 -7.26 -16.94
CA VAL A 288 -1.98 -8.49 -17.38
C VAL A 288 -2.44 -8.29 -18.81
N GLY A 289 -1.93 -9.11 -19.73
CA GLY A 289 -2.34 -9.19 -21.13
C GLY A 289 -2.54 -10.64 -21.53
N ASP A 290 -3.65 -10.97 -22.19
CA ASP A 290 -4.04 -12.34 -22.57
C ASP A 290 -3.92 -13.37 -21.42
N ARG A 291 -4.32 -12.96 -20.20
CA ARG A 291 -4.25 -13.78 -18.97
C ARG A 291 -2.82 -14.19 -18.57
N GLU A 292 -1.83 -13.49 -19.07
CA GLU A 292 -0.42 -13.59 -18.71
C GLU A 292 0.05 -12.31 -18.01
N ILE A 293 1.03 -12.42 -17.13
CA ILE A 293 1.61 -11.26 -16.43
C ILE A 293 2.98 -10.98 -17.04
N PHE A 294 3.17 -9.72 -17.42
CA PHE A 294 4.47 -9.20 -17.84
C PHE A 294 4.89 -8.12 -16.84
N CYS A 295 6.14 -8.19 -16.38
CA CYS A 295 6.71 -7.18 -15.48
C CYS A 295 8.06 -6.67 -15.99
N TRP A 296 8.44 -5.46 -15.60
CA TRP A 296 9.71 -4.81 -15.94
C TRP A 296 10.11 -3.80 -14.88
N GLY A 297 11.35 -3.28 -14.97
CA GLY A 297 11.93 -2.37 -13.98
C GLY A 297 12.84 -3.11 -12.99
N THR A 298 12.93 -2.60 -11.77
CA THR A 298 13.74 -3.21 -10.70
C THR A 298 13.36 -4.66 -10.45
N ASN A 299 14.38 -5.54 -10.28
CA ASN A 299 14.19 -6.97 -9.99
C ASN A 299 15.19 -7.53 -8.96
N ASN A 300 15.77 -6.67 -8.11
CA ASN A 300 16.79 -7.08 -7.12
C ASN A 300 16.27 -8.03 -6.03
N ASN A 301 14.95 -7.98 -5.73
CA ASN A 301 14.30 -8.88 -4.79
C ASN A 301 13.41 -9.92 -5.49
N GLY A 302 13.41 -9.95 -6.83
CA GLY A 302 12.52 -10.79 -7.63
C GLY A 302 11.16 -10.13 -7.93
N GLU A 303 11.10 -8.80 -7.98
CA GLU A 303 9.88 -8.00 -8.22
C GLU A 303 9.15 -8.38 -9.52
N CYS A 304 9.89 -8.87 -10.52
CA CYS A 304 9.32 -9.30 -11.80
C CYS A 304 8.94 -10.80 -11.85
N GLY A 305 9.17 -11.56 -10.77
CA GLY A 305 8.74 -12.97 -10.66
C GLY A 305 9.40 -13.94 -11.62
N THR A 306 10.55 -13.61 -12.19
CA THR A 306 11.23 -14.40 -13.24
C THR A 306 11.91 -15.68 -12.74
N GLY A 307 11.96 -15.89 -11.43
CA GLY A 307 12.66 -17.01 -10.78
C GLY A 307 14.05 -16.66 -10.26
N PHE A 308 14.63 -15.56 -10.71
CA PHE A 308 15.95 -15.10 -10.28
C PHE A 308 15.95 -13.57 -10.07
N PRO A 309 16.48 -13.08 -8.91
CA PRO A 309 16.82 -11.67 -8.78
C PRO A 309 17.88 -11.30 -9.83
N SER A 310 17.75 -10.12 -10.40
CA SER A 310 18.66 -9.65 -11.47
C SER A 310 18.81 -8.13 -11.42
N SER A 311 19.65 -7.57 -12.26
CA SER A 311 19.65 -6.15 -12.61
C SER A 311 18.28 -5.72 -13.15
N PRO A 312 17.96 -4.42 -13.22
CA PRO A 312 16.70 -3.94 -13.78
C PRO A 312 16.40 -4.57 -15.15
N ILE A 313 15.16 -4.91 -15.36
CA ILE A 313 14.66 -5.53 -16.60
C ILE A 313 14.11 -4.41 -17.47
N VAL A 314 14.80 -4.13 -18.58
CA VAL A 314 14.53 -2.96 -19.46
C VAL A 314 13.32 -3.15 -20.40
N ASN A 315 12.92 -4.40 -20.65
CA ASN A 315 11.76 -4.75 -21.48
C ASN A 315 10.82 -5.66 -20.70
N PRO A 316 9.50 -5.62 -20.93
CA PRO A 316 8.56 -6.53 -20.28
C PRO A 316 8.95 -7.99 -20.43
N VAL A 317 8.99 -8.73 -19.31
CA VAL A 317 9.24 -10.17 -19.29
C VAL A 317 8.05 -10.90 -18.70
N LEU A 318 7.77 -12.08 -19.23
CA LEU A 318 6.69 -12.94 -18.82
C LEU A 318 6.97 -13.58 -17.46
N LEU A 319 6.00 -13.52 -16.56
CA LEU A 319 5.99 -14.29 -15.30
C LEU A 319 5.56 -15.73 -15.62
N PRO A 320 6.42 -16.74 -15.38
CA PRO A 320 6.19 -18.09 -15.87
C PRO A 320 5.11 -18.87 -15.09
N ASP A 321 4.89 -18.52 -13.81
CA ASP A 321 4.10 -19.34 -12.87
C ASP A 321 2.58 -19.18 -13.03
N LEU A 322 2.09 -18.08 -13.63
CA LEU A 322 0.66 -17.76 -13.77
C LEU A 322 0.21 -17.65 -15.24
N ARG A 323 0.81 -18.43 -16.12
CA ARG A 323 0.47 -18.44 -17.55
C ARG A 323 -0.98 -18.87 -17.82
N GLY A 324 -1.70 -18.06 -18.56
CA GLY A 324 -3.08 -18.33 -19.00
C GLY A 324 -4.14 -18.24 -17.89
N ASN A 325 -3.74 -17.83 -16.66
CA ASN A 325 -4.62 -17.83 -15.49
C ASN A 325 -4.75 -16.47 -14.81
N ALA A 326 -3.95 -15.45 -15.18
CA ALA A 326 -3.96 -14.15 -14.51
C ALA A 326 -5.20 -13.32 -14.86
N LEU A 327 -5.80 -12.70 -13.82
CA LEU A 327 -6.96 -11.80 -13.95
C LEU A 327 -6.62 -10.36 -13.60
N ALA A 328 -5.79 -10.16 -12.58
CA ALA A 328 -5.41 -8.84 -12.11
C ALA A 328 -4.01 -8.88 -11.49
N VAL A 329 -3.30 -7.74 -11.50
CA VAL A 329 -2.01 -7.54 -10.87
C VAL A 329 -2.02 -6.25 -10.07
N SER A 330 -1.32 -6.24 -8.92
CA SER A 330 -1.10 -5.05 -8.10
C SER A 330 0.36 -5.01 -7.67
N ALA A 331 1.09 -3.98 -8.06
CA ALA A 331 2.49 -3.75 -7.77
C ALA A 331 2.63 -2.82 -6.55
N GLY A 332 3.38 -3.25 -5.54
CA GLY A 332 3.72 -2.49 -4.35
C GLY A 332 5.10 -1.82 -4.44
N PHE A 333 5.74 -1.58 -3.28
CA PHE A 333 7.04 -0.89 -3.25
C PHE A 333 8.16 -1.73 -3.90
N ARG A 334 8.32 -2.98 -3.51
CA ARG A 334 9.34 -3.92 -4.04
C ARG A 334 8.80 -5.34 -4.14
N TYR A 335 7.53 -5.49 -4.42
CA TYR A 335 6.86 -6.77 -4.56
C TYR A 335 5.60 -6.57 -5.40
N ALA A 336 5.02 -7.65 -5.85
CA ALA A 336 3.73 -7.59 -6.52
C ALA A 336 2.85 -8.78 -6.13
N CYS A 337 1.54 -8.60 -6.30
CA CYS A 337 0.53 -9.61 -6.05
C CYS A 337 -0.41 -9.73 -7.27
N ALA A 338 -1.01 -10.89 -7.46
CA ALA A 338 -1.96 -11.14 -8.54
C ALA A 338 -3.14 -12.00 -8.06
N ILE A 339 -4.22 -11.92 -8.81
CA ILE A 339 -5.36 -12.82 -8.72
C ILE A 339 -5.33 -13.72 -9.96
N ALA A 340 -5.40 -15.02 -9.73
CA ALA A 340 -5.56 -16.04 -10.76
C ALA A 340 -7.03 -16.49 -10.86
N ASP A 341 -7.30 -17.36 -11.84
CA ASP A 341 -8.60 -18.00 -12.02
C ASP A 341 -9.13 -18.63 -10.74
N GLY A 342 -10.43 -18.56 -10.52
CA GLY A 342 -11.08 -19.02 -9.29
C GLY A 342 -10.87 -18.09 -8.10
N GLY A 343 -10.15 -16.97 -8.28
CA GLY A 343 -9.88 -15.99 -7.22
C GLY A 343 -8.78 -16.43 -6.25
N GLN A 344 -7.82 -17.22 -6.71
CA GLN A 344 -6.62 -17.53 -5.92
C GLN A 344 -5.65 -16.36 -5.94
N ALA A 345 -5.08 -16.00 -4.78
CA ALA A 345 -4.10 -14.93 -4.64
C ALA A 345 -2.66 -15.45 -4.62
N PHE A 346 -1.80 -14.76 -5.33
CA PHE A 346 -0.34 -15.01 -5.38
C PHE A 346 0.43 -13.71 -5.17
N CYS A 347 1.62 -13.79 -4.52
CA CYS A 347 2.52 -12.65 -4.39
C CYS A 347 3.97 -13.08 -4.64
N TRP A 348 4.85 -12.13 -4.98
CA TRP A 348 6.29 -12.34 -5.21
C TRP A 348 7.06 -11.04 -4.99
N GLY A 349 8.40 -11.13 -4.84
CA GLY A 349 9.28 -10.01 -4.56
C GLY A 349 9.73 -9.96 -3.10
N ASN A 350 9.90 -8.76 -2.57
CA ASN A 350 10.32 -8.52 -1.19
C ASN A 350 9.30 -9.02 -0.17
N ASN A 351 9.79 -9.64 0.93
CA ASN A 351 8.95 -10.21 1.98
C ASN A 351 9.44 -9.91 3.41
N GLY A 352 10.34 -8.95 3.59
CA GLY A 352 10.93 -8.67 4.92
C GLY A 352 9.93 -8.39 6.04
N PHE A 353 8.67 -8.04 5.69
CA PHE A 353 7.58 -7.78 6.63
C PHE A 353 6.41 -8.78 6.49
N GLY A 354 6.61 -9.89 5.79
CA GLY A 354 5.55 -10.86 5.53
C GLY A 354 4.51 -10.39 4.52
N GLN A 355 4.80 -9.37 3.71
CA GLN A 355 3.85 -8.76 2.75
C GLN A 355 3.42 -9.68 1.61
N LEU A 356 4.10 -10.82 1.41
CA LEU A 356 3.68 -11.86 0.47
C LEU A 356 2.58 -12.78 1.03
N GLY A 357 2.41 -12.84 2.36
CA GLY A 357 1.34 -13.62 2.99
C GLY A 357 1.51 -15.13 2.94
N ASP A 358 2.69 -15.63 2.59
CA ASP A 358 3.01 -17.07 2.48
C ASP A 358 3.36 -17.73 3.82
N GLY A 359 3.25 -16.99 4.93
CA GLY A 359 3.61 -17.45 6.27
C GLY A 359 5.10 -17.29 6.61
N SER A 360 5.89 -16.72 5.72
CA SER A 360 7.33 -16.47 5.88
C SER A 360 7.66 -14.97 5.81
N THR A 361 8.94 -14.65 5.99
CA THR A 361 9.52 -13.31 5.73
C THR A 361 10.64 -13.38 4.69
N SER A 362 10.74 -14.48 3.95
CA SER A 362 11.74 -14.65 2.91
C SER A 362 11.27 -14.08 1.58
N ASN A 363 12.13 -13.34 0.89
CA ASN A 363 11.85 -12.84 -0.47
C ASN A 363 11.57 -14.02 -1.42
N ARG A 364 10.70 -13.79 -2.41
CA ARG A 364 10.31 -14.78 -3.41
C ARG A 364 10.52 -14.22 -4.82
N SER A 365 11.40 -14.82 -5.58
CA SER A 365 11.61 -14.48 -7.00
C SER A 365 10.61 -15.18 -7.94
N ARG A 366 9.71 -16.01 -7.41
CA ARG A 366 8.58 -16.65 -8.09
C ARG A 366 7.29 -16.36 -7.37
N ALA A 367 6.16 -16.46 -8.07
CA ALA A 367 4.84 -16.34 -7.46
C ALA A 367 4.60 -17.45 -6.43
N VAL A 368 4.21 -17.06 -5.21
CA VAL A 368 3.82 -17.99 -4.14
C VAL A 368 2.36 -17.73 -3.75
N ALA A 369 1.65 -18.79 -3.41
CA ALA A 369 0.27 -18.68 -2.96
C ALA A 369 0.18 -17.93 -1.61
N VAL A 370 -0.80 -17.05 -1.48
CA VAL A 370 -1.12 -16.37 -0.23
C VAL A 370 -1.93 -17.31 0.66
N ASN A 371 -1.44 -17.57 1.87
CA ASN A 371 -2.08 -18.53 2.79
C ASN A 371 -3.54 -18.18 3.10
N GLY A 372 -4.43 -19.14 2.88
CA GLY A 372 -5.86 -19.01 3.17
C GLY A 372 -6.62 -18.09 2.20
N LEU A 373 -6.03 -17.79 1.03
CA LEU A 373 -6.68 -17.08 -0.09
C LEU A 373 -6.60 -17.92 -1.38
N ASP A 374 -6.97 -19.20 -1.27
CA ASP A 374 -6.91 -20.19 -2.35
C ASP A 374 -8.06 -20.03 -3.36
N SER A 375 -9.05 -19.20 -3.07
CA SER A 375 -10.20 -18.92 -3.95
C SER A 375 -10.99 -17.69 -3.47
N GLY A 376 -11.87 -17.18 -4.36
CA GLY A 376 -12.88 -16.17 -4.01
C GLY A 376 -12.36 -14.77 -3.75
N VAL A 377 -11.09 -14.48 -4.04
CA VAL A 377 -10.55 -13.10 -4.00
C VAL A 377 -11.02 -12.36 -5.25
N SER A 378 -11.66 -11.22 -5.04
CA SER A 378 -12.17 -10.35 -6.11
C SER A 378 -11.30 -9.11 -6.36
N GLN A 379 -10.54 -8.68 -5.36
CA GLN A 379 -9.58 -7.57 -5.47
C GLN A 379 -8.36 -7.84 -4.59
N ILE A 380 -7.18 -7.48 -5.08
CA ILE A 380 -5.94 -7.46 -4.31
C ILE A 380 -5.31 -6.08 -4.45
N SER A 381 -4.74 -5.57 -3.36
CA SER A 381 -4.07 -4.28 -3.33
C SER A 381 -2.75 -4.41 -2.58
N ALA A 382 -1.67 -4.16 -3.28
CA ALA A 382 -0.31 -4.13 -2.74
C ALA A 382 0.08 -2.69 -2.41
N GLY A 383 0.31 -2.41 -1.13
CA GLY A 383 0.86 -1.14 -0.66
C GLY A 383 2.38 -1.14 -0.67
N SER A 384 3.04 -0.25 0.08
CA SER A 384 4.50 -0.26 0.15
C SER A 384 5.02 -1.46 0.94
N TYR A 385 4.42 -1.78 2.07
CA TYR A 385 4.92 -2.82 2.99
C TYR A 385 3.82 -3.74 3.53
N HIS A 386 2.60 -3.62 3.04
CA HIS A 386 1.46 -4.44 3.44
C HIS A 386 0.55 -4.68 2.25
N SER A 387 -0.23 -5.72 2.31
CA SER A 387 -1.19 -6.11 1.27
C SER A 387 -2.57 -6.26 1.88
N CYS A 388 -3.60 -5.99 1.09
CA CYS A 388 -4.99 -6.27 1.43
C CYS A 388 -5.68 -7.00 0.29
N ALA A 389 -6.63 -7.87 0.62
CA ALA A 389 -7.49 -8.56 -0.32
C ALA A 389 -8.95 -8.41 0.07
N LEU A 390 -9.79 -8.29 -0.95
CA LEU A 390 -11.24 -8.39 -0.84
C LEU A 390 -11.65 -9.81 -1.21
N ALA A 391 -12.02 -10.58 -0.18
CA ALA A 391 -12.44 -11.97 -0.32
C ALA A 391 -13.97 -12.06 -0.52
N GLN A 392 -14.43 -13.27 -0.77
CA GLN A 392 -15.85 -13.57 -0.99
C GLN A 392 -16.74 -13.01 0.14
N GLY A 393 -17.90 -12.48 -0.22
CA GLY A 393 -18.84 -11.88 0.74
C GLY A 393 -18.46 -10.47 1.21
N GLY A 394 -17.42 -9.87 0.61
CA GLY A 394 -16.96 -8.52 0.99
C GLY A 394 -16.14 -8.50 2.28
N ASN A 395 -15.50 -9.62 2.63
CA ASN A 395 -14.56 -9.70 3.75
C ASN A 395 -13.20 -9.11 3.33
N VAL A 396 -12.64 -8.21 4.12
CA VAL A 396 -11.30 -7.65 3.92
C VAL A 396 -10.29 -8.35 4.81
N LYS A 397 -9.21 -8.82 4.21
CA LYS A 397 -8.05 -9.38 4.90
C LYS A 397 -6.81 -8.59 4.54
N CYS A 398 -5.98 -8.25 5.52
CA CYS A 398 -4.71 -7.55 5.32
C CYS A 398 -3.56 -8.32 5.98
N TRP A 399 -2.34 -8.15 5.45
CA TRP A 399 -1.13 -8.76 5.99
C TRP A 399 0.11 -7.92 5.63
N GLY A 400 1.26 -8.20 6.27
CA GLY A 400 2.48 -7.42 6.16
C GLY A 400 2.69 -6.50 7.36
N TYR A 401 3.31 -5.36 7.13
CA TYR A 401 3.69 -4.36 8.14
C TYR A 401 2.47 -3.74 8.83
N ASN A 402 2.56 -3.51 10.17
CA ASN A 402 1.42 -2.99 10.95
C ASN A 402 1.79 -1.93 12.02
N ILE A 403 2.98 -1.36 11.98
CA ILE A 403 3.39 -0.42 13.05
C ILE A 403 2.47 0.81 13.14
N ASN A 404 1.85 1.19 12.04
CA ASN A 404 0.90 2.30 11.94
C ASN A 404 -0.57 1.84 12.03
N GLY A 405 -0.83 0.55 12.25
CA GLY A 405 -2.17 -0.02 12.26
C GLY A 405 -2.78 -0.22 10.86
N GLN A 406 -1.97 -0.22 9.81
CA GLN A 406 -2.43 -0.33 8.41
C GLN A 406 -3.08 -1.67 8.07
N LEU A 407 -2.98 -2.68 8.92
CA LEU A 407 -3.75 -3.93 8.78
C LEU A 407 -5.17 -3.83 9.34
N GLY A 408 -5.52 -2.76 10.06
CA GLY A 408 -6.87 -2.54 10.59
C GLY A 408 -7.27 -3.45 11.75
N ILE A 409 -6.31 -4.07 12.42
CA ILE A 409 -6.51 -4.99 13.55
C ILE A 409 -6.22 -4.35 14.91
N GLY A 410 -6.01 -3.04 14.93
CA GLY A 410 -5.58 -2.26 16.08
C GLY A 410 -4.10 -1.90 16.03
N ILE A 411 -3.72 -0.93 16.85
CA ILE A 411 -2.33 -0.55 17.12
C ILE A 411 -2.05 -1.00 18.54
N ARG A 412 -1.01 -1.81 18.75
CA ARG A 412 -0.57 -2.10 20.11
C ARG A 412 0.16 -0.89 20.69
N ASN A 413 -0.23 -0.52 21.88
CA ASN A 413 0.44 0.51 22.65
C ASN A 413 1.58 -0.10 23.48
N TYR A 414 2.74 -0.29 22.89
CA TYR A 414 3.95 -0.79 23.57
C TYR A 414 4.55 0.19 24.60
N ARG A 415 3.90 1.31 24.85
CA ARG A 415 4.29 2.30 25.86
C ARG A 415 3.80 1.92 27.25
N LEU A 416 2.81 1.02 27.32
CA LEU A 416 2.33 0.43 28.58
C LEU A 416 2.92 -0.96 28.76
N PRO A 417 3.20 -1.37 30.01
CA PRO A 417 3.68 -2.72 30.32
C PRO A 417 2.72 -3.79 29.78
N ALA A 418 3.27 -4.73 29.04
CA ALA A 418 2.54 -5.91 28.53
C ALA A 418 3.06 -7.17 29.21
N ASP A 419 2.19 -8.16 29.42
CA ASP A 419 2.59 -9.45 29.94
C ASP A 419 3.42 -10.21 28.88
N VAL A 420 4.53 -10.80 29.30
CA VAL A 420 5.32 -11.72 28.49
C VAL A 420 4.65 -13.07 28.54
N LEU A 421 4.35 -13.66 27.38
CA LEU A 421 3.74 -14.96 27.29
C LEU A 421 4.76 -16.05 27.65
N ASP A 422 4.34 -17.04 28.44
CA ASP A 422 5.12 -18.23 28.75
C ASP A 422 5.31 -19.07 27.47
N ASN A 423 6.43 -18.86 26.76
CA ASN A 423 6.85 -19.73 25.67
C ASN A 423 8.22 -20.33 26.04
N PRO A 424 8.28 -21.66 26.34
CA PRO A 424 9.51 -22.32 26.77
C PRO A 424 10.65 -22.25 25.73
N ALA A 425 10.40 -21.84 24.48
CA ALA A 425 11.42 -21.71 23.45
C ALA A 425 12.28 -20.42 23.55
N PHE A 426 11.89 -19.44 24.39
CA PHE A 426 12.60 -18.16 24.52
C PHE A 426 13.71 -18.12 25.59
N PHE A 427 13.85 -19.17 26.41
CA PHE A 427 14.78 -19.16 27.56
C PHE A 427 16.12 -19.86 27.30
N TYR A 428 16.50 -20.16 26.05
CA TYR A 428 17.69 -20.99 25.78
C TYR A 428 18.97 -20.26 25.37
N ASP A 429 19.01 -18.93 25.36
CA ASP A 429 20.29 -18.21 25.10
C ASP A 429 20.41 -16.94 25.97
N GLY A 430 21.13 -17.05 27.09
CA GLY A 430 21.92 -15.94 27.64
C GLY A 430 21.50 -15.29 28.96
N PHE A 431 20.67 -15.91 29.82
CA PHE A 431 20.57 -15.53 31.22
C PHE A 431 21.13 -16.64 32.10
N GLU A 432 22.42 -16.63 32.37
CA GLU A 432 22.96 -17.36 33.55
C GLU A 432 22.50 -16.62 34.79
N ALA A 433 21.68 -17.29 35.60
CA ALA A 433 21.38 -16.83 36.94
C ALA A 433 22.71 -16.77 37.77
N PRO A 434 22.96 -15.70 38.54
CA PRO A 434 24.08 -15.75 39.52
C PRO A 434 23.79 -16.90 40.47
N GLY A 435 24.74 -17.83 40.57
CA GLY A 435 24.69 -18.98 41.48
C GLY A 435 24.58 -18.54 42.94
N PRO A 436 24.19 -19.47 43.83
CA PRO A 436 23.84 -19.18 45.20
C PRO A 436 24.97 -18.58 46.05
#